data_054665c99a9013a5c4d63c4c7ae0a0ff
#
_entry.id   054665c99a9013a5c4d63c4c7ae0a0ff
#
_cell.length_a   1.000
_cell.length_b   1.000
_cell.length_c   1.000
_cell.angle_alpha   90.00
_cell.angle_beta   90.00
_cell.angle_gamma   90.00
#
_symmetry.space_group_name_H-M   'P 1'
#
loop_
_entity.id
_entity.type
_entity.pdbx_description
1 polymer ?
#
loop_
_entity_poly.entity_id
_entity_poly.type
_entity_poly.pdbx_seq_one_letter_code
_entity_poly.pdbx_strand_id
1 'polypeptide(L)'
;MTTTVDKRRVILDAAVRVFARQGFHTCRVSDIADEAGVAYGLVYHYFSSKEEILDTVFVERWDVMLAAIAEADRSGASPRDKLRSIASFIVDSYRHDPDVMKVIVVEVTRAANTFGRTHVAKILQAYEEIARIVANAQDEGVFRREVDARFAAQAFYGLIEQVLTSWIFGSMPVAPEEFEHVKTEIVEMICGGLELRPQPSD
;
A
#
# COMPACT_ATOMS: atom_id res chain seq x y z
N MET A 1 -29.17 -18.56 -10.28
CA MET A 1 -29.06 -17.09 -10.34
C MET A 1 -27.73 -16.78 -11.00
N THR A 2 -27.75 -16.34 -12.26
CA THR A 2 -26.53 -16.01 -13.00
C THR A 2 -26.01 -14.68 -12.44
N THR A 3 -24.91 -14.72 -11.72
CA THR A 3 -24.24 -13.50 -11.23
C THR A 3 -23.84 -12.67 -12.45
N THR A 4 -24.47 -11.52 -12.63
CA THR A 4 -24.06 -10.58 -13.69
C THR A 4 -22.61 -10.21 -13.41
N VAL A 5 -21.70 -10.63 -14.27
CA VAL A 5 -20.28 -10.29 -14.14
C VAL A 5 -20.17 -8.77 -14.22
N ASP A 6 -19.65 -8.16 -13.18
CA ASP A 6 -19.40 -6.72 -13.17
C ASP A 6 -18.31 -6.38 -14.20
N LYS A 7 -18.73 -5.90 -15.35
CA LYS A 7 -17.85 -5.55 -16.47
C LYS A 7 -16.84 -4.47 -16.09
N ARG A 8 -17.23 -3.54 -15.21
CA ARG A 8 -16.31 -2.51 -14.69
C ARG A 8 -15.14 -3.17 -13.94
N ARG A 9 -15.45 -4.17 -13.09
CA ARG A 9 -14.42 -4.89 -12.32
C ARG A 9 -13.52 -5.72 -13.25
N VAL A 10 -14.08 -6.40 -14.23
CA VAL A 10 -13.30 -7.16 -15.21
C VAL A 10 -12.30 -6.27 -15.96
N ILE A 11 -12.71 -5.05 -16.33
CA ILE A 11 -11.83 -4.08 -17.00
C ILE A 11 -10.72 -3.62 -16.05
N LEU A 12 -11.03 -3.32 -14.79
CA LEU A 12 -10.00 -2.91 -13.81
C LEU A 12 -8.97 -4.02 -13.55
N ASP A 13 -9.41 -5.26 -13.37
CA ASP A 13 -8.51 -6.40 -13.16
C ASP A 13 -7.64 -6.67 -14.38
N ALA A 14 -8.18 -6.54 -15.59
CA ALA A 14 -7.42 -6.62 -16.84
C ALA A 14 -6.40 -5.48 -16.97
N ALA A 15 -6.79 -4.26 -16.62
CA ALA A 15 -5.90 -3.11 -16.64
C ALA A 15 -4.70 -3.28 -15.69
N VAL A 16 -4.92 -3.80 -14.50
CA VAL A 16 -3.84 -4.12 -13.56
C VAL A 16 -2.83 -5.07 -14.20
N ARG A 17 -3.28 -6.18 -14.79
CA ARG A 17 -2.37 -7.14 -15.47
C ARG A 17 -1.61 -6.51 -16.62
N VAL A 18 -2.27 -5.67 -17.43
CA VAL A 18 -1.63 -4.96 -18.55
C VAL A 18 -0.60 -3.96 -18.05
N PHE A 19 -0.94 -3.12 -17.06
CA PHE A 19 -0.03 -2.15 -16.47
C PHE A 19 1.18 -2.83 -15.82
N ALA A 20 0.97 -3.90 -15.07
CA ALA A 20 2.06 -4.65 -14.44
C ALA A 20 3.02 -5.28 -15.45
N ARG A 21 2.51 -5.77 -16.60
CA ARG A 21 3.30 -6.44 -17.64
C ARG A 21 4.01 -5.48 -18.58
N GLN A 22 3.33 -4.43 -19.05
CA GLN A 22 3.82 -3.54 -20.11
C GLN A 22 4.23 -2.15 -19.58
N GLY A 23 3.81 -1.77 -18.37
CA GLY A 23 3.91 -0.42 -17.82
C GLY A 23 2.78 0.50 -18.34
N PHE A 24 2.40 1.45 -17.50
CA PHE A 24 1.30 2.38 -17.78
C PHE A 24 1.50 3.21 -19.05
N HIS A 25 2.71 3.75 -19.25
CA HIS A 25 2.97 4.64 -20.38
C HIS A 25 2.95 3.93 -21.73
N THR A 26 3.34 2.67 -21.78
CA THR A 26 3.50 1.87 -22.99
C THR A 26 2.17 1.26 -23.46
N CYS A 27 1.30 0.90 -22.52
CA CYS A 27 0.04 0.22 -22.82
C CYS A 27 -0.99 1.14 -23.49
N ARG A 28 -1.89 0.52 -24.28
CA ARG A 28 -3.03 1.17 -24.92
C ARG A 28 -4.34 0.66 -24.30
N VAL A 29 -5.41 1.43 -24.44
CA VAL A 29 -6.75 1.01 -23.99
C VAL A 29 -7.23 -0.24 -24.76
N SER A 30 -6.78 -0.42 -26.01
CA SER A 30 -7.04 -1.66 -26.76
C SER A 30 -6.46 -2.89 -26.08
N ASP A 31 -5.25 -2.80 -25.50
CA ASP A 31 -4.60 -3.91 -24.80
C ASP A 31 -5.41 -4.33 -23.57
N ILE A 32 -6.01 -3.34 -22.89
CA ILE A 32 -6.91 -3.58 -21.75
C ILE A 32 -8.23 -4.24 -22.21
N ALA A 33 -8.80 -3.79 -23.33
CA ALA A 33 -10.02 -4.35 -23.87
C ALA A 33 -9.81 -5.83 -24.29
N ASP A 34 -8.71 -6.12 -24.96
CA ASP A 34 -8.32 -7.47 -25.39
C ASP A 34 -8.08 -8.38 -24.18
N GLU A 35 -7.34 -7.93 -23.19
CA GLU A 35 -7.09 -8.65 -21.92
C GLU A 35 -8.39 -8.92 -21.13
N ALA A 36 -9.33 -7.98 -21.15
CA ALA A 36 -10.63 -8.08 -20.49
C ALA A 36 -11.64 -8.96 -21.29
N GLY A 37 -11.36 -9.28 -22.54
CA GLY A 37 -12.29 -9.98 -23.43
C GLY A 37 -13.55 -9.17 -23.70
N VAL A 38 -13.43 -7.85 -23.87
CA VAL A 38 -14.56 -6.94 -24.12
C VAL A 38 -14.34 -6.09 -25.37
N ALA A 39 -15.44 -5.57 -25.93
CA ALA A 39 -15.32 -4.62 -27.02
C ALA A 39 -14.63 -3.32 -26.56
N TYR A 40 -13.75 -2.76 -27.38
CA TYR A 40 -13.01 -1.52 -27.12
C TYR A 40 -13.91 -0.36 -26.64
N GLY A 41 -15.07 -0.18 -27.30
CA GLY A 41 -16.04 0.86 -26.91
C GLY A 41 -16.64 0.65 -25.53
N LEU A 42 -16.65 -0.59 -25.00
CA LEU A 42 -17.16 -0.87 -23.66
C LEU A 42 -16.22 -0.34 -22.58
N VAL A 43 -14.90 -0.32 -22.81
CA VAL A 43 -13.96 0.30 -21.88
C VAL A 43 -14.28 1.79 -21.73
N TYR A 44 -14.49 2.50 -22.83
CA TYR A 44 -14.87 3.93 -22.81
C TYR A 44 -16.26 4.22 -22.27
N HIS A 45 -17.13 3.21 -22.21
CA HIS A 45 -18.40 3.35 -21.50
C HIS A 45 -18.22 3.48 -19.98
N TYR A 46 -17.18 2.84 -19.41
CA TYR A 46 -16.92 2.84 -17.97
C TYR A 46 -15.83 3.82 -17.55
N PHE A 47 -14.87 4.13 -18.41
CA PHE A 47 -13.71 4.96 -18.10
C PHE A 47 -13.38 5.86 -19.29
N SER A 48 -13.21 7.15 -19.04
CA SER A 48 -12.93 8.14 -20.09
C SER A 48 -11.51 8.02 -20.64
N SER A 49 -10.58 7.46 -19.87
CA SER A 49 -9.17 7.33 -20.24
C SER A 49 -8.46 6.23 -19.44
N LYS A 50 -7.25 5.84 -19.87
CA LYS A 50 -6.43 4.91 -19.09
C LYS A 50 -5.91 5.53 -17.77
N GLU A 51 -5.79 6.85 -17.73
CA GLU A 51 -5.46 7.62 -16.52
C GLU A 51 -6.56 7.44 -15.47
N GLU A 52 -7.84 7.54 -15.86
CA GLU A 52 -8.96 7.30 -14.95
C GLU A 52 -8.99 5.85 -14.45
N ILE A 53 -8.62 4.89 -15.29
CA ILE A 53 -8.50 3.48 -14.86
C ILE A 53 -7.42 3.34 -13.78
N LEU A 54 -6.21 3.90 -14.01
CA LEU A 54 -5.13 3.83 -13.05
C LEU A 54 -5.46 4.58 -11.75
N ASP A 55 -6.09 5.76 -11.86
CA ASP A 55 -6.59 6.54 -10.72
C ASP A 55 -7.59 5.72 -9.89
N THR A 56 -8.52 5.06 -10.56
CA THR A 56 -9.50 4.18 -9.90
C THR A 56 -8.84 3.03 -9.17
N VAL A 57 -7.89 2.33 -9.80
CA VAL A 57 -7.13 1.23 -9.17
C VAL A 57 -6.42 1.74 -7.91
N PHE A 58 -5.75 2.88 -8.00
CA PHE A 58 -5.07 3.49 -6.86
C PHE A 58 -6.05 3.83 -5.73
N VAL A 59 -7.11 4.58 -6.04
CA VAL A 59 -8.07 5.06 -5.04
C VAL A 59 -8.73 3.90 -4.31
N GLU A 60 -9.22 2.89 -5.03
CA GLU A 60 -9.86 1.71 -4.42
C GLU A 60 -8.90 0.95 -3.49
N ARG A 61 -7.64 0.77 -3.88
CA ARG A 61 -6.65 0.07 -3.04
C ARG A 61 -6.20 0.88 -1.85
N TRP A 62 -6.07 2.20 -2.04
CA TRP A 62 -5.70 3.09 -0.97
C TRP A 62 -6.80 3.22 0.09
N ASP A 63 -8.08 3.21 -0.33
CA ASP A 63 -9.22 3.19 0.61
C ASP A 63 -9.23 1.92 1.48
N VAL A 64 -8.89 0.77 0.90
CA VAL A 64 -8.77 -0.49 1.65
C VAL A 64 -7.62 -0.40 2.66
N MET A 65 -6.48 0.20 2.28
CA MET A 65 -5.35 0.41 3.19
C MET A 65 -5.70 1.37 4.34
N LEU A 66 -6.34 2.51 4.04
CA LEU A 66 -6.80 3.45 5.08
C LEU A 66 -7.79 2.78 6.05
N ALA A 67 -8.69 1.94 5.54
CA ALA A 67 -9.59 1.17 6.39
C ALA A 67 -8.83 0.19 7.31
N ALA A 68 -7.78 -0.46 6.81
CA ALA A 68 -6.93 -1.35 7.62
C ALA A 68 -6.14 -0.59 8.70
N ILE A 69 -5.61 0.60 8.39
CA ILE A 69 -4.95 1.46 9.37
C ILE A 69 -5.95 1.88 10.47
N ALA A 70 -7.14 2.33 10.07
CA ALA A 70 -8.18 2.75 11.00
C ALA A 70 -8.67 1.59 11.90
N GLU A 71 -8.73 0.36 11.38
CA GLU A 71 -9.06 -0.83 12.16
C GLU A 71 -7.97 -1.16 13.17
N ALA A 72 -6.70 -1.12 12.76
CA ALA A 72 -5.57 -1.31 13.66
C ALA A 72 -5.57 -0.26 14.79
N ASP A 73 -5.85 1.03 14.47
CA ASP A 73 -5.91 2.10 15.47
C ASP A 73 -7.03 1.89 16.49
N ARG A 74 -8.22 1.46 16.04
CA ARG A 74 -9.36 1.17 16.92
C ARG A 74 -9.21 -0.11 17.74
N SER A 75 -8.31 -1.00 17.36
CA SER A 75 -8.08 -2.22 18.12
C SER A 75 -7.55 -1.90 19.52
N GLY A 76 -7.92 -2.68 20.53
CA GLY A 76 -7.36 -2.58 21.87
C GLY A 76 -5.93 -3.13 22.00
N ALA A 77 -5.25 -3.36 20.87
CA ALA A 77 -3.92 -3.95 20.82
C ALA A 77 -2.83 -2.97 21.26
N SER A 78 -1.66 -3.48 21.63
CA SER A 78 -0.49 -2.64 21.92
C SER A 78 -0.07 -1.81 20.71
N PRO A 79 0.59 -0.66 20.89
CA PRO A 79 1.08 0.16 19.77
C PRO A 79 1.95 -0.63 18.78
N ARG A 80 2.79 -1.54 19.30
CA ARG A 80 3.61 -2.46 18.50
C ARG A 80 2.75 -3.40 17.63
N ASP A 81 1.69 -3.97 18.22
CA ASP A 81 0.81 -4.88 17.49
C ASP A 81 -0.07 -4.16 16.46
N LYS A 82 -0.45 -2.90 16.73
CA LYS A 82 -1.11 -2.05 15.72
C LYS A 82 -0.22 -1.83 14.49
N LEU A 83 1.05 -1.47 14.69
CA LEU A 83 2.02 -1.32 13.60
C LEU A 83 2.27 -2.66 12.89
N ARG A 84 2.35 -3.77 13.64
CA ARG A 84 2.46 -5.12 13.06
C ARG A 84 1.27 -5.46 12.16
N SER A 85 0.05 -5.13 12.57
CA SER A 85 -1.15 -5.36 11.77
C SER A 85 -1.12 -4.59 10.46
N ILE A 86 -0.67 -3.34 10.49
CA ILE A 86 -0.52 -2.50 9.28
C ILE A 86 0.55 -3.08 8.36
N ALA A 87 1.74 -3.40 8.88
CA ALA A 87 2.82 -4.00 8.09
C ALA A 87 2.38 -5.33 7.47
N SER A 88 1.70 -6.18 8.26
CA SER A 88 1.16 -7.46 7.80
C SER A 88 0.16 -7.27 6.67
N PHE A 89 -0.77 -6.33 6.81
CA PHE A 89 -1.75 -6.03 5.75
C PHE A 89 -1.07 -5.66 4.43
N ILE A 90 -0.07 -4.78 4.47
CA ILE A 90 0.61 -4.29 3.25
C ILE A 90 1.45 -5.42 2.62
N VAL A 91 2.22 -6.15 3.42
CA VAL A 91 3.06 -7.26 2.95
C VAL A 91 2.20 -8.40 2.39
N ASP A 92 1.10 -8.76 3.07
CA ASP A 92 0.17 -9.78 2.58
C ASP A 92 -0.60 -9.35 1.33
N SER A 93 -0.84 -8.04 1.15
CA SER A 93 -1.40 -7.52 -0.09
C SER A 93 -0.50 -7.82 -1.30
N TYR A 94 0.83 -7.69 -1.15
CA TYR A 94 1.77 -8.09 -2.19
C TYR A 94 1.73 -9.61 -2.45
N ARG A 95 1.66 -10.42 -1.41
CA ARG A 95 1.58 -11.88 -1.55
C ARG A 95 0.32 -12.33 -2.29
N HIS A 96 -0.81 -11.65 -2.07
CA HIS A 96 -2.09 -11.97 -2.70
C HIS A 96 -2.21 -11.48 -4.14
N ASP A 97 -1.70 -10.28 -4.44
CA ASP A 97 -1.81 -9.65 -5.74
C ASP A 97 -0.56 -8.81 -6.04
N PRO A 98 0.54 -9.45 -6.45
CA PRO A 98 1.79 -8.77 -6.74
C PRO A 98 1.68 -7.79 -7.91
N ASP A 99 0.77 -8.03 -8.87
CA ASP A 99 0.56 -7.15 -10.01
C ASP A 99 -0.06 -5.81 -9.57
N VAL A 100 -1.08 -5.84 -8.70
CA VAL A 100 -1.65 -4.62 -8.11
C VAL A 100 -0.59 -3.84 -7.35
N MET A 101 0.19 -4.53 -6.50
CA MET A 101 1.20 -3.84 -5.71
C MET A 101 2.32 -3.27 -6.57
N LYS A 102 2.70 -3.95 -7.65
CA LYS A 102 3.63 -3.42 -8.65
C LYS A 102 3.10 -2.15 -9.31
N VAL A 103 1.83 -2.14 -9.70
CA VAL A 103 1.19 -0.95 -10.29
C VAL A 103 1.19 0.21 -9.29
N ILE A 104 0.81 -0.02 -8.04
CA ILE A 104 0.77 1.02 -7.01
C ILE A 104 2.16 1.57 -6.70
N VAL A 105 3.14 0.70 -6.43
CA VAL A 105 4.48 1.12 -6.01
C VAL A 105 5.27 1.75 -7.16
N VAL A 106 5.15 1.22 -8.39
CA VAL A 106 5.98 1.66 -9.52
C VAL A 106 5.28 2.72 -10.35
N GLU A 107 4.06 2.44 -10.83
CA GLU A 107 3.42 3.28 -11.82
C GLU A 107 2.82 4.55 -11.22
N VAL A 108 2.24 4.47 -10.02
CA VAL A 108 1.71 5.65 -9.34
C VAL A 108 2.83 6.61 -8.92
N THR A 109 3.94 6.09 -8.39
CA THR A 109 5.09 6.93 -8.02
C THR A 109 5.68 7.63 -9.25
N ARG A 110 5.79 6.94 -10.39
CA ARG A 110 6.28 7.53 -11.65
C ARG A 110 5.31 8.55 -12.24
N ALA A 111 4.03 8.34 -12.05
CA ALA A 111 2.97 9.20 -12.56
C ALA A 111 2.59 10.34 -11.59
N ALA A 112 3.27 10.49 -10.45
CA ALA A 112 2.97 11.48 -9.42
C ALA A 112 2.88 12.93 -9.95
N ASN A 113 3.59 13.24 -11.04
CA ASN A 113 3.47 14.53 -11.71
C ASN A 113 2.21 14.68 -12.58
N THR A 114 1.53 13.58 -12.89
CA THR A 114 0.34 13.52 -13.77
C THR A 114 -0.94 13.32 -12.97
N PHE A 115 -0.87 12.61 -11.84
CA PHE A 115 -1.99 12.32 -10.96
C PHE A 115 -2.10 13.39 -9.88
N GLY A 116 -3.20 14.09 -9.91
CA GLY A 116 -3.47 15.28 -9.14
C GLY A 116 -3.46 15.12 -7.61
N ARG A 117 -3.90 16.15 -6.95
CA ARG A 117 -3.90 16.34 -5.49
C ARG A 117 -4.56 15.21 -4.69
N THR A 118 -5.45 14.41 -5.29
CA THR A 118 -6.19 13.34 -4.61
C THR A 118 -5.28 12.22 -4.13
N HIS A 119 -4.30 11.80 -4.94
CA HIS A 119 -3.36 10.73 -4.56
C HIS A 119 -2.46 11.18 -3.41
N VAL A 120 -1.89 12.37 -3.53
CA VAL A 120 -1.05 12.96 -2.49
C VAL A 120 -1.83 13.09 -1.18
N ALA A 121 -3.10 13.53 -1.25
CA ALA A 121 -3.94 13.66 -0.06
C ALA A 121 -4.17 12.33 0.65
N LYS A 122 -4.43 11.23 -0.07
CA LYS A 122 -4.60 9.89 0.53
C LYS A 122 -3.31 9.35 1.14
N ILE A 123 -2.17 9.58 0.48
CA ILE A 123 -0.86 9.20 1.03
C ILE A 123 -0.58 9.96 2.33
N LEU A 124 -0.78 11.28 2.33
CA LEU A 124 -0.61 12.10 3.53
C LEU A 124 -1.58 11.69 4.64
N GLN A 125 -2.83 11.35 4.32
CA GLN A 125 -3.78 10.83 5.28
C GLN A 125 -3.27 9.55 5.95
N ALA A 126 -2.72 8.60 5.19
CA ALA A 126 -2.15 7.38 5.77
C ALA A 126 -1.00 7.69 6.74
N TYR A 127 -0.09 8.60 6.37
CA TYR A 127 0.98 9.02 7.26
C TYR A 127 0.46 9.67 8.54
N GLU A 128 -0.55 10.54 8.45
CA GLU A 128 -1.15 11.18 9.63
C GLU A 128 -1.86 10.16 10.55
N GLU A 129 -2.55 9.17 9.97
CA GLU A 129 -3.20 8.12 10.77
C GLU A 129 -2.19 7.21 11.47
N ILE A 130 -1.10 6.83 10.81
CA ILE A 130 0.00 6.07 11.44
C ILE A 130 0.70 6.93 12.49
N ALA A 131 0.96 8.21 12.19
CA ALA A 131 1.59 9.14 13.14
C ALA A 131 0.75 9.32 14.40
N ARG A 132 -0.58 9.30 14.29
CA ARG A 132 -1.48 9.35 15.45
C ARG A 132 -1.31 8.13 16.36
N ILE A 133 -1.14 6.93 15.80
CA ILE A 133 -0.83 5.72 16.59
C ILE A 133 0.47 5.90 17.37
N VAL A 134 1.52 6.43 16.71
CA VAL A 134 2.81 6.69 17.36
C VAL A 134 2.69 7.77 18.44
N ALA A 135 2.02 8.90 18.15
CA ALA A 135 1.83 9.99 19.08
C ALA A 135 1.05 9.56 20.35
N ASN A 136 -0.03 8.80 20.16
CA ASN A 136 -0.78 8.25 21.29
C ASN A 136 0.10 7.37 22.19
N ALA A 137 0.94 6.51 21.58
CA ALA A 137 1.87 5.67 22.32
C ALA A 137 2.97 6.47 23.04
N GLN A 138 3.36 7.62 22.49
CA GLN A 138 4.26 8.57 23.15
C GLN A 138 3.59 9.23 24.36
N ASP A 139 2.31 9.60 24.24
CA ASP A 139 1.54 10.19 25.34
C ASP A 139 1.28 9.19 26.47
N GLU A 140 1.10 7.92 26.13
CA GLU A 140 0.99 6.81 27.08
C GLU A 140 2.33 6.41 27.72
N GLY A 141 3.46 7.00 27.28
CA GLY A 141 4.80 6.67 27.77
C GLY A 141 5.34 5.31 27.30
N VAL A 142 4.77 4.73 26.24
CA VAL A 142 5.24 3.48 25.63
C VAL A 142 6.36 3.76 24.63
N PHE A 143 6.18 4.81 23.82
CA PHE A 143 7.19 5.25 22.87
C PHE A 143 7.87 6.54 23.35
N ARG A 144 9.15 6.68 23.03
CA ARG A 144 9.94 7.85 23.36
C ARG A 144 9.50 9.08 22.54
N ARG A 145 9.52 10.25 23.18
CA ARG A 145 9.05 11.51 22.56
C ARG A 145 10.09 12.25 21.73
N GLU A 146 11.36 11.82 21.80
CA GLU A 146 12.47 12.46 21.06
C GLU A 146 12.41 12.20 19.56
N VAL A 147 11.62 11.21 19.11
CA VAL A 147 11.38 10.95 17.69
C VAL A 147 10.06 11.58 17.30
N ASP A 148 10.10 12.45 16.29
CA ASP A 148 8.88 13.01 15.72
C ASP A 148 7.96 11.91 15.18
N ALA A 149 6.67 11.94 15.57
CA ALA A 149 5.71 10.89 15.23
C ALA A 149 5.43 10.79 13.72
N ARG A 150 5.46 11.92 12.99
CA ARG A 150 5.29 11.94 11.54
C ARG A 150 6.51 11.34 10.84
N PHE A 151 7.70 11.69 11.32
CA PHE A 151 8.93 11.08 10.80
C PHE A 151 8.93 9.56 11.01
N ALA A 152 8.54 9.10 12.21
CA ALA A 152 8.42 7.67 12.49
C ALA A 152 7.41 6.97 11.57
N ALA A 153 6.26 7.59 11.29
CA ALA A 153 5.25 7.06 10.37
C ALA A 153 5.79 6.96 8.93
N GLN A 154 6.50 7.99 8.46
CA GLN A 154 7.13 8.00 7.14
C GLN A 154 8.25 6.95 7.05
N ALA A 155 9.08 6.81 8.07
CA ALA A 155 10.14 5.81 8.13
C ALA A 155 9.55 4.38 8.12
N PHE A 156 8.48 4.15 8.89
CA PHE A 156 7.78 2.87 8.92
C PHE A 156 7.21 2.49 7.56
N TYR A 157 6.46 3.39 6.92
CA TYR A 157 5.90 3.14 5.60
C TYR A 157 6.99 3.00 4.54
N GLY A 158 7.99 3.87 4.57
CA GLY A 158 9.11 3.84 3.63
C GLY A 158 9.93 2.55 3.70
N LEU A 159 10.09 1.97 4.90
CA LEU A 159 10.75 0.67 5.06
C LEU A 159 9.95 -0.45 4.38
N ILE A 160 8.63 -0.47 4.57
CA ILE A 160 7.74 -1.43 3.89
C ILE A 160 7.82 -1.25 2.38
N GLU A 161 7.69 -0.02 1.90
CA GLU A 161 7.74 0.30 0.47
C GLU A 161 9.07 -0.11 -0.17
N GLN A 162 10.19 0.10 0.53
CA GLN A 162 11.50 -0.31 0.05
C GLN A 162 11.63 -1.83 -0.07
N VAL A 163 11.09 -2.59 0.87
CA VAL A 163 11.05 -4.07 0.79
C VAL A 163 10.21 -4.52 -0.41
N LEU A 164 9.00 -3.98 -0.57
CA LEU A 164 8.15 -4.29 -1.71
C LEU A 164 8.82 -3.93 -3.04
N THR A 165 9.47 -2.79 -3.11
CA THR A 165 10.26 -2.36 -4.27
C THR A 165 11.36 -3.36 -4.59
N SER A 166 12.08 -3.85 -3.58
CA SER A 166 13.13 -4.85 -3.73
C SER A 166 12.61 -6.18 -4.27
N TRP A 167 11.44 -6.61 -3.82
CA TRP A 167 10.78 -7.81 -4.35
C TRP A 167 10.28 -7.61 -5.78
N ILE A 168 9.64 -6.49 -6.08
CA ILE A 168 9.12 -6.16 -7.42
C ILE A 168 10.26 -6.16 -8.46
N PHE A 169 11.43 -5.64 -8.10
CA PHE A 169 12.59 -5.59 -8.99
C PHE A 169 13.52 -6.82 -8.89
N GLY A 170 13.19 -7.80 -8.07
CA GLY A 170 13.95 -9.03 -7.92
C GLY A 170 15.34 -8.84 -7.30
N SER A 171 15.55 -7.75 -6.54
CA SER A 171 16.80 -7.47 -5.84
C SER A 171 16.91 -8.19 -4.48
N MET A 172 15.79 -8.71 -3.98
CA MET A 172 15.72 -9.60 -2.82
C MET A 172 14.94 -10.87 -3.18
N PRO A 173 15.28 -12.04 -2.61
CA PRO A 173 14.52 -13.26 -2.82
C PRO A 173 13.11 -13.12 -2.22
N VAL A 174 12.14 -13.78 -2.86
CA VAL A 174 10.75 -13.86 -2.38
C VAL A 174 10.44 -15.33 -2.13
N ALA A 175 10.67 -15.80 -0.90
CA ALA A 175 10.27 -17.12 -0.46
C ALA A 175 9.11 -17.02 0.54
N PRO A 176 8.25 -18.05 0.66
CA PRO A 176 7.09 -18.01 1.56
C PRO A 176 7.45 -17.65 3.01
N GLU A 177 8.57 -18.13 3.51
CA GLU A 177 9.12 -17.84 4.85
C GLU A 177 9.56 -16.38 5.03
N GLU A 178 9.98 -15.72 3.95
CA GLU A 178 10.46 -14.34 3.98
C GLU A 178 9.35 -13.36 4.34
N PHE A 179 8.09 -13.64 3.99
CA PHE A 179 6.98 -12.74 4.30
C PHE A 179 6.82 -12.53 5.81
N GLU A 180 6.81 -13.61 6.60
CA GLU A 180 6.67 -13.50 8.06
C GLU A 180 7.92 -12.92 8.73
N HIS A 181 9.10 -13.28 8.20
CA HIS A 181 10.36 -12.72 8.66
C HIS A 181 10.41 -11.20 8.46
N VAL A 182 10.12 -10.73 7.26
CA VAL A 182 10.14 -9.30 6.93
C VAL A 182 9.13 -8.50 7.77
N LYS A 183 7.90 -9.01 7.97
CA LYS A 183 6.92 -8.36 8.86
C LYS A 183 7.49 -8.14 10.27
N THR A 184 8.18 -9.16 10.79
CA THR A 184 8.82 -9.09 12.11
C THR A 184 9.96 -8.08 12.10
N GLU A 185 10.87 -8.16 11.14
CA GLU A 185 12.04 -7.26 11.02
C GLU A 185 11.62 -5.78 10.93
N ILE A 186 10.61 -5.45 10.11
CA ILE A 186 10.08 -4.09 9.98
C ILE A 186 9.62 -3.56 11.34
N VAL A 187 8.84 -4.35 12.06
CA VAL A 187 8.30 -3.94 13.37
C VAL A 187 9.40 -3.83 14.40
N GLU A 188 10.34 -4.78 14.45
CA GLU A 188 11.48 -4.74 15.37
C GLU A 188 12.37 -3.52 15.13
N MET A 189 12.68 -3.20 13.88
CA MET A 189 13.51 -2.04 13.55
C MET A 189 12.84 -0.73 13.97
N ILE A 190 11.55 -0.57 13.68
CA ILE A 190 10.82 0.66 14.01
C ILE A 190 10.54 0.74 15.50
N CYS A 191 9.93 -0.28 16.11
CA CYS A 191 9.57 -0.24 17.52
C CYS A 191 10.80 -0.27 18.42
N GLY A 192 11.83 -1.05 18.11
CA GLY A 192 13.10 -1.04 18.85
C GLY A 192 13.81 0.31 18.83
N GLY A 193 13.56 1.13 17.79
CA GLY A 193 13.99 2.52 17.74
C GLY A 193 13.09 3.50 18.50
N LEU A 194 11.84 3.15 18.76
CA LEU A 194 10.84 4.01 19.40
C LEU A 194 10.61 3.70 20.88
N GLU A 195 10.80 2.45 21.31
CA GLU A 195 10.57 2.04 22.69
C GLU A 195 11.53 2.73 23.67
N LEU A 196 11.04 2.99 24.86
CA LEU A 196 11.88 3.51 25.95
C LEU A 196 12.95 2.47 26.28
N ARG A 197 14.21 2.90 26.27
CA ARG A 197 15.31 2.06 26.76
C ARG A 197 15.25 2.01 28.28
N PRO A 198 15.40 0.82 28.92
CA PRO A 198 15.59 0.76 30.35
C PRO A 198 16.77 1.66 30.73
N GLN A 199 16.58 2.55 31.71
CA GLN A 199 17.71 3.30 32.24
C GLN A 199 18.69 2.29 32.88
N PRO A 200 20.01 2.40 32.62
CA PRO A 200 20.97 1.58 33.35
C PRO A 200 20.75 1.83 34.85
N SER A 201 20.55 0.76 35.62
CA SER A 201 20.51 0.80 37.07
C SER A 201 21.89 1.25 37.54
N ASP A 202 21.97 2.40 38.21
CA ASP A 202 23.18 2.85 38.90
C ASP A 202 23.62 1.88 40.01
#